data_7a70290c3ee1f2db4dec9928a2fb5e86
#
_entry.id   7a70290c3ee1f2db4dec9928a2fb5e86
#
_cell.length_a   1.000
_cell.length_b   1.000
_cell.length_c   1.000
_cell.angle_alpha   90.00
_cell.angle_beta   90.00
_cell.angle_gamma   90.00
#
_symmetry.space_group_name_H-M   'P 1'
#
loop_
_entity.id
_entity.type
_entity.pdbx_description
1 polymer ?
#
loop_
_entity_poly.entity_id
_entity_poly.type
_entity_poly.pdbx_seq_one_letter_code
_entity_poly.pdbx_strand_id
1 'polypeptide(L)'
;VDGNRGFTTKDAVRLSNECQHIPFVFEQPCNSLEEIASIHQRLHHPIYIDENGIDIATVIRSISLGIADGFGMKVTRIGGLHQMSLFSGICEARSLPHTCDDAWGGDIINAACTHMGATINSKLFEGTWLAQSYIEGHYDSKNGIKIENGHIKVPKGKGLGIVPDEGVFRNEVAIY
;
A
#
# COMPACT_ATOMS: atom_id res chain seq x y z
N VAL A 1 2.91 -10.45 8.11
CA VAL A 1 1.76 -10.45 9.05
C VAL A 1 1.27 -9.03 9.18
N ASP A 2 0.04 -8.78 8.76
CA ASP A 2 -0.58 -7.48 8.90
C ASP A 2 -1.35 -7.41 10.23
N GLY A 3 -1.00 -6.41 11.05
CA GLY A 3 -1.64 -6.15 12.33
C GLY A 3 -2.86 -5.23 12.22
N ASN A 4 -2.98 -4.48 11.14
CA ASN A 4 -4.06 -3.49 10.92
C ASN A 4 -4.35 -2.64 12.18
N ARG A 5 -3.32 -2.21 12.89
CA ARG A 5 -3.38 -1.45 14.16
C ARG A 5 -4.05 -2.19 15.32
N GLY A 6 -4.25 -3.50 15.20
CA GLY A 6 -5.03 -4.29 16.16
C GLY A 6 -4.28 -4.75 17.40
N PHE A 7 -2.95 -4.72 17.41
CA PHE A 7 -2.17 -5.16 18.55
C PHE A 7 -1.96 -4.05 19.58
N THR A 8 -2.02 -4.43 20.86
CA THR A 8 -1.38 -3.63 21.90
C THR A 8 0.14 -3.74 21.77
N THR A 9 0.88 -2.78 22.29
CA THR A 9 2.35 -2.83 22.31
C THR A 9 2.87 -4.10 22.97
N LYS A 10 2.21 -4.58 24.03
CA LYS A 10 2.54 -5.81 24.73
C LYS A 10 2.35 -7.05 23.84
N ASP A 11 1.23 -7.12 23.12
CA ASP A 11 0.92 -8.29 22.29
C ASP A 11 1.79 -8.34 21.03
N ALA A 12 2.11 -7.19 20.44
CA ALA A 12 3.04 -7.10 19.32
C ALA A 12 4.44 -7.64 19.71
N VAL A 13 4.96 -7.22 20.87
CA VAL A 13 6.25 -7.72 21.38
C VAL A 13 6.18 -9.21 21.70
N ARG A 14 5.08 -9.68 22.31
CA ARG A 14 4.91 -11.11 22.61
C ARG A 14 4.90 -11.93 21.33
N LEU A 15 4.11 -11.56 20.32
CA LEU A 15 4.05 -12.28 19.05
C LEU A 15 5.43 -12.33 18.39
N SER A 16 6.12 -11.20 18.31
CA SER A 16 7.45 -11.13 17.69
C SER A 16 8.45 -12.02 18.41
N ASN A 17 8.41 -12.09 19.75
CA ASN A 17 9.31 -12.95 20.53
C ASN A 17 8.99 -14.44 20.36
N GLU A 18 7.72 -14.83 20.38
CA GLU A 18 7.29 -16.21 20.22
C GLU A 18 7.56 -16.73 18.81
N CYS A 19 7.51 -15.84 17.80
CA CYS A 19 7.69 -16.16 16.39
C CYS A 19 9.06 -15.76 15.83
N GLN A 20 10.06 -15.42 16.64
CA GLN A 20 11.37 -14.94 16.18
C GLN A 20 12.08 -15.85 15.17
N HIS A 21 11.74 -17.14 15.14
CA HIS A 21 12.27 -18.13 14.21
C HIS A 21 11.53 -18.21 12.87
N ILE A 22 10.42 -17.47 12.72
CA ILE A 22 9.59 -17.41 11.51
C ILE A 22 9.87 -16.07 10.82
N PRO A 23 10.45 -16.04 9.61
CA PRO A 23 10.68 -14.78 8.92
C PRO A 23 9.37 -14.20 8.38
N PHE A 24 9.02 -12.98 8.82
CA PHE A 24 7.91 -12.21 8.27
C PHE A 24 8.14 -10.70 8.44
N VAL A 25 7.44 -9.92 7.66
CA VAL A 25 7.29 -8.47 7.87
C VAL A 25 6.10 -8.25 8.80
N PHE A 26 6.24 -7.37 9.78
CA PHE A 26 5.15 -7.00 10.68
C PHE A 26 4.58 -5.66 10.23
N GLU A 27 3.50 -5.71 9.46
CA GLU A 27 2.83 -4.53 8.94
C GLU A 27 1.92 -3.92 9.99
N GLN A 28 2.02 -2.62 10.19
CA GLN A 28 1.20 -1.77 11.06
C GLN A 28 0.70 -2.47 12.34
N PRO A 29 1.60 -2.97 13.21
CA PRO A 29 1.16 -3.75 14.38
C PRO A 29 0.30 -2.96 15.36
N CYS A 30 0.66 -1.70 15.63
CA CYS A 30 0.00 -0.86 16.63
C CYS A 30 -0.69 0.34 15.99
N ASN A 31 -1.52 1.02 16.79
CA ASN A 31 -2.40 2.08 16.30
C ASN A 31 -1.67 3.38 15.93
N SER A 32 -0.58 3.72 16.60
CA SER A 32 0.14 4.99 16.38
C SER A 32 1.65 4.79 16.15
N LEU A 33 2.29 5.78 15.53
CA LEU A 33 3.74 5.80 15.38
C LEU A 33 4.47 5.84 16.72
N GLU A 34 3.89 6.48 17.74
CA GLU A 34 4.44 6.55 19.08
C GLU A 34 4.46 5.18 19.76
N GLU A 35 3.38 4.41 19.61
CA GLU A 35 3.31 3.03 20.10
C GLU A 35 4.36 2.16 19.39
N ILE A 36 4.46 2.23 18.06
CA ILE A 36 5.47 1.51 17.27
C ILE A 36 6.88 1.92 17.73
N ALA A 37 7.15 3.21 17.87
CA ALA A 37 8.46 3.71 18.32
C ALA A 37 8.84 3.17 19.71
N SER A 38 7.87 3.01 20.61
CA SER A 38 8.10 2.51 21.97
C SER A 38 8.54 1.05 22.02
N ILE A 39 8.28 0.29 20.98
CA ILE A 39 8.55 -1.15 20.93
C ILE A 39 9.50 -1.59 19.81
N HIS A 40 9.77 -0.75 18.82
CA HIS A 40 10.51 -1.10 17.61
C HIS A 40 11.81 -1.87 17.92
N GLN A 41 12.63 -1.39 18.84
CA GLN A 41 13.89 -2.06 19.23
C GLN A 41 13.71 -3.37 19.98
N ARG A 42 12.50 -3.74 20.34
CA ARG A 42 12.15 -4.99 21.05
C ARG A 42 11.57 -6.04 20.11
N LEU A 43 11.38 -5.69 18.84
CA LEU A 43 10.84 -6.58 17.82
C LEU A 43 11.98 -7.27 17.06
N HIS A 44 11.77 -8.51 16.68
CA HIS A 44 12.70 -9.31 15.87
C HIS A 44 12.38 -9.24 14.37
N HIS A 45 11.31 -8.55 14.01
CA HIS A 45 10.76 -8.51 12.65
C HIS A 45 10.80 -7.08 12.13
N PRO A 46 11.09 -6.88 10.83
CA PRO A 46 11.00 -5.57 10.21
C PRO A 46 9.57 -5.05 10.24
N ILE A 47 9.43 -3.74 10.45
CA ILE A 47 8.15 -3.04 10.53
C ILE A 47 7.86 -2.33 9.22
N TYR A 48 6.71 -2.63 8.63
CA TYR A 48 6.16 -1.83 7.53
C TYR A 48 5.05 -0.93 8.06
N ILE A 49 5.13 0.34 7.69
CA ILE A 49 4.10 1.35 8.03
C ILE A 49 3.06 1.36 6.91
N ASP A 50 1.81 1.15 7.26
CA ASP A 50 0.65 1.23 6.36
C ASP A 50 -0.28 2.39 6.77
N GLU A 51 -1.24 2.18 7.66
CA GLU A 51 -2.27 3.17 7.95
C GLU A 51 -1.76 4.49 8.54
N ASN A 52 -0.61 4.47 9.20
CA ASN A 52 0.00 5.71 9.69
C ASN A 52 0.77 6.49 8.60
N GLY A 53 0.96 5.93 7.40
CA GLY A 53 1.55 6.61 6.26
C GLY A 53 0.53 7.50 5.52
N ILE A 54 -0.02 8.50 6.20
CA ILE A 54 -1.14 9.31 5.68
C ILE A 54 -0.70 10.43 4.72
N ASP A 55 0.53 10.89 4.82
CA ASP A 55 1.10 11.95 3.99
C ASP A 55 2.65 11.89 3.99
N ILE A 56 3.26 12.69 3.15
CA ILE A 56 4.73 12.75 3.01
C ILE A 56 5.41 13.17 4.33
N ALA A 57 4.80 14.05 5.10
CA ALA A 57 5.38 14.51 6.37
C ALA A 57 5.45 13.35 7.38
N THR A 58 4.39 12.56 7.45
CA THR A 58 4.33 11.37 8.32
C THR A 58 5.29 10.28 7.86
N VAL A 59 5.45 10.07 6.56
CA VAL A 59 6.46 9.16 5.98
C VAL A 59 7.87 9.60 6.40
N ILE A 60 8.22 10.87 6.20
CA ILE A 60 9.52 11.41 6.61
C ILE A 60 9.73 11.26 8.12
N ARG A 61 8.68 11.51 8.91
CA ARG A 61 8.75 11.36 10.37
C ARG A 61 9.07 9.92 10.78
N SER A 62 8.36 8.92 10.22
CA SER A 62 8.59 7.51 10.54
C SER A 62 10.01 7.05 10.18
N ILE A 63 10.52 7.51 9.04
CA ILE A 63 11.92 7.29 8.62
C ILE A 63 12.90 7.96 9.61
N SER A 64 12.62 9.20 10.00
CA SER A 64 13.51 9.97 10.91
C SER A 64 13.54 9.36 12.32
N LEU A 65 12.45 8.76 12.76
CA LEU A 65 12.38 8.03 14.03
C LEU A 65 13.07 6.65 13.95
N GLY A 66 13.44 6.20 12.75
CA GLY A 66 14.07 4.89 12.56
C GLY A 66 13.12 3.70 12.85
N ILE A 67 11.83 3.88 12.63
CA ILE A 67 10.80 2.89 12.93
C ILE A 67 10.13 2.29 11.69
N ALA A 68 10.52 2.74 10.51
CA ALA A 68 10.03 2.21 9.24
C ALA A 68 11.14 1.44 8.54
N ASP A 69 11.01 0.13 8.46
CA ASP A 69 11.87 -0.74 7.65
C ASP A 69 11.33 -0.89 6.22
N GLY A 70 10.08 -0.50 5.99
CA GLY A 70 9.38 -0.46 4.71
C GLY A 70 8.00 0.15 4.85
N PHE A 71 7.23 0.13 3.75
CA PHE A 71 5.89 0.71 3.70
C PHE A 71 4.91 -0.13 2.89
N GLY A 72 3.69 -0.31 3.44
CA GLY A 72 2.50 -0.71 2.69
C GLY A 72 1.71 0.53 2.27
N MET A 73 1.95 1.07 1.07
CA MET A 73 1.39 2.37 0.70
C MET A 73 0.23 2.25 -0.29
N LYS A 74 -0.81 3.04 -0.02
CA LYS A 74 -1.99 3.12 -0.88
C LYS A 74 -2.03 4.46 -1.62
N VAL A 75 -2.23 4.40 -2.96
CA VAL A 75 -2.29 5.60 -3.82
C VAL A 75 -3.35 6.59 -3.32
N THR A 76 -4.49 6.10 -2.87
CA THR A 76 -5.58 6.95 -2.36
C THR A 76 -5.25 7.59 -1.03
N ARG A 77 -4.59 6.87 -0.12
CA ARG A 77 -4.24 7.39 1.21
C ARG A 77 -3.23 8.51 1.13
N ILE A 78 -2.18 8.34 0.31
CA ILE A 78 -1.13 9.35 0.18
C ILE A 78 -1.58 10.60 -0.60
N GLY A 79 -2.72 10.58 -1.27
CA GLY A 79 -3.29 11.71 -1.99
C GLY A 79 -3.11 11.69 -3.51
N GLY A 80 -2.97 10.50 -4.11
CA GLY A 80 -2.97 10.30 -5.57
C GLY A 80 -1.58 10.08 -6.17
N LEU A 81 -1.52 10.01 -7.50
CA LEU A 81 -0.34 9.60 -8.25
C LEU A 81 0.88 10.49 -8.02
N HIS A 82 0.69 11.81 -7.94
CA HIS A 82 1.80 12.74 -7.69
C HIS A 82 2.45 12.50 -6.33
N GLN A 83 1.64 12.40 -5.28
CA GLN A 83 2.14 12.15 -3.93
C GLN A 83 2.78 10.76 -3.83
N MET A 84 2.19 9.77 -4.51
CA MET A 84 2.76 8.42 -4.56
C MET A 84 4.13 8.40 -5.25
N SER A 85 4.32 9.18 -6.33
CA SER A 85 5.61 9.31 -6.99
C SER A 85 6.67 9.97 -6.09
N LEU A 86 6.31 11.01 -5.33
CA LEU A 86 7.19 11.64 -4.34
C LEU A 86 7.56 10.65 -3.23
N PHE A 87 6.58 9.92 -2.70
CA PHE A 87 6.78 8.88 -1.70
C PHE A 87 7.77 7.82 -2.20
N SER A 88 7.53 7.26 -3.41
CA SER A 88 8.41 6.24 -3.99
C SER A 88 9.85 6.76 -4.16
N GLY A 89 10.04 8.02 -4.61
CA GLY A 89 11.35 8.65 -4.70
C GLY A 89 12.06 8.79 -3.33
N ILE A 90 11.32 9.06 -2.26
CA ILE A 90 11.86 9.08 -0.89
C ILE A 90 12.31 7.68 -0.47
N CYS A 91 11.48 6.66 -0.71
CA CYS A 91 11.81 5.27 -0.41
C CYS A 91 13.04 4.81 -1.18
N GLU A 92 13.13 5.12 -2.48
CA GLU A 92 14.31 4.81 -3.30
C GLU A 92 15.58 5.47 -2.77
N ALA A 93 15.52 6.77 -2.43
CA ALA A 93 16.65 7.50 -1.88
C ALA A 93 17.14 6.94 -0.52
N ARG A 94 16.28 6.25 0.21
CA ARG A 94 16.55 5.62 1.51
C ARG A 94 16.71 4.11 1.44
N SER A 95 16.61 3.52 0.23
CA SER A 95 16.65 2.06 0.01
C SER A 95 15.59 1.31 0.83
N LEU A 96 14.40 1.88 0.97
CA LEU A 96 13.28 1.30 1.72
C LEU A 96 12.36 0.53 0.77
N PRO A 97 12.11 -0.76 1.03
CA PRO A 97 11.13 -1.53 0.29
C PRO A 97 9.71 -0.98 0.52
N HIS A 98 8.86 -1.08 -0.50
CA HIS A 98 7.48 -0.63 -0.40
C HIS A 98 6.56 -1.29 -1.41
N THR A 99 5.28 -1.31 -1.10
CA THR A 99 4.20 -1.73 -1.99
C THR A 99 3.57 -0.52 -2.69
N CYS A 100 2.70 -0.81 -3.64
CA CYS A 100 1.79 0.17 -4.25
C CYS A 100 0.39 -0.42 -4.33
N ASP A 101 -0.38 -0.29 -3.27
CA ASP A 101 -1.62 -1.01 -3.07
C ASP A 101 -2.85 -0.15 -3.38
N ASP A 102 -3.97 -0.84 -3.65
CA ASP A 102 -5.26 -0.19 -3.78
C ASP A 102 -5.96 0.00 -2.41
N ALA A 103 -7.09 0.70 -2.45
CA ALA A 103 -8.00 0.91 -1.32
C ALA A 103 -9.45 0.66 -1.74
N TRP A 104 -9.70 -0.48 -2.39
CA TRP A 104 -11.04 -0.93 -2.80
C TRP A 104 -11.71 -0.06 -3.89
N GLY A 105 -10.95 0.63 -4.72
CA GLY A 105 -11.45 1.59 -5.70
C GLY A 105 -11.79 1.02 -7.08
N GLY A 106 -11.76 -0.29 -7.28
CA GLY A 106 -12.04 -0.93 -8.57
C GLY A 106 -11.04 -0.59 -9.67
N ASP A 107 -11.42 -0.74 -10.93
CA ASP A 107 -10.50 -0.67 -12.07
C ASP A 107 -9.70 0.64 -12.16
N ILE A 108 -10.28 1.77 -11.77
CA ILE A 108 -9.62 3.09 -11.84
C ILE A 108 -8.43 3.13 -10.89
N ILE A 109 -8.63 2.73 -9.63
CA ILE A 109 -7.55 2.70 -8.64
C ILE A 109 -6.58 1.58 -8.95
N ASN A 110 -7.06 0.41 -9.36
CA ASN A 110 -6.22 -0.71 -9.76
C ASN A 110 -5.28 -0.34 -10.91
N ALA A 111 -5.77 0.40 -11.90
CA ALA A 111 -4.94 0.91 -12.99
C ALA A 111 -3.91 1.92 -12.48
N ALA A 112 -4.29 2.84 -11.60
CA ALA A 112 -3.38 3.81 -10.99
C ALA A 112 -2.25 3.11 -10.23
N CYS A 113 -2.58 2.12 -9.38
CA CYS A 113 -1.60 1.31 -8.64
C CYS A 113 -0.69 0.54 -9.58
N THR A 114 -1.24 -0.07 -10.64
CA THR A 114 -0.46 -0.83 -11.61
C THR A 114 0.55 0.04 -12.37
N HIS A 115 0.13 1.24 -12.80
CA HIS A 115 1.04 2.20 -13.43
C HIS A 115 2.16 2.65 -12.49
N MET A 116 1.81 2.98 -11.26
CA MET A 116 2.81 3.38 -10.25
C MET A 116 3.76 2.24 -9.91
N GLY A 117 3.25 1.04 -9.64
CA GLY A 117 4.05 -0.15 -9.35
C GLY A 117 5.06 -0.46 -10.44
N ALA A 118 4.68 -0.25 -11.72
CA ALA A 118 5.56 -0.45 -12.86
C ALA A 118 6.73 0.57 -12.94
N THR A 119 6.70 1.64 -12.18
CA THR A 119 7.78 2.66 -12.12
C THR A 119 8.74 2.45 -10.95
N ILE A 120 8.39 1.63 -9.98
CA ILE A 120 9.20 1.39 -8.78
C ILE A 120 10.42 0.52 -9.14
N ASN A 121 11.57 0.85 -8.56
CA ASN A 121 12.78 0.05 -8.71
C ASN A 121 12.53 -1.40 -8.24
N SER A 122 12.78 -2.37 -9.12
CA SER A 122 12.48 -3.78 -8.86
C SER A 122 13.16 -4.39 -7.63
N LYS A 123 14.23 -3.77 -7.12
CA LYS A 123 14.89 -4.21 -5.88
C LYS A 123 14.17 -3.79 -4.61
N LEU A 124 13.29 -2.79 -4.72
CA LEU A 124 12.56 -2.21 -3.59
C LEU A 124 11.04 -2.43 -3.71
N PHE A 125 10.61 -2.97 -4.85
CA PHE A 125 9.20 -3.22 -5.10
C PHE A 125 8.77 -4.56 -4.48
N GLU A 126 7.93 -4.50 -3.48
CA GLU A 126 7.39 -5.66 -2.75
C GLU A 126 6.09 -6.20 -3.36
N GLY A 127 5.58 -5.52 -4.40
CA GLY A 127 4.37 -5.91 -5.10
C GLY A 127 3.26 -4.86 -5.08
N THR A 128 2.15 -5.24 -5.69
CA THR A 128 0.91 -4.46 -5.67
C THR A 128 -0.23 -5.37 -5.24
N TRP A 129 -0.84 -5.07 -4.11
CA TRP A 129 -2.07 -5.74 -3.69
C TRP A 129 -3.27 -5.02 -4.25
N LEU A 130 -4.16 -5.76 -4.94
CA LEU A 130 -5.40 -5.24 -5.50
C LEU A 130 -6.60 -5.99 -4.93
N ALA A 131 -7.63 -5.26 -4.51
CA ALA A 131 -8.86 -5.82 -3.99
C ALA A 131 -9.76 -6.46 -5.08
N GLN A 132 -9.32 -6.53 -6.33
CA GLN A 132 -10.15 -6.99 -7.46
C GLN A 132 -10.74 -8.38 -7.25
N SER A 133 -10.04 -9.28 -6.57
CA SER A 133 -10.54 -10.61 -6.23
C SER A 133 -11.74 -10.62 -5.27
N TYR A 134 -12.01 -9.50 -4.60
CA TYR A 134 -13.10 -9.30 -3.64
C TYR A 134 -14.20 -8.37 -4.18
N ILE A 135 -14.07 -7.90 -5.43
CA ILE A 135 -15.00 -6.98 -6.08
C ILE A 135 -15.67 -7.71 -7.24
N GLU A 136 -17.00 -7.69 -7.32
CA GLU A 136 -17.74 -8.22 -8.44
C GLU A 136 -17.79 -7.20 -9.59
N GLY A 137 -17.44 -7.68 -10.80
CA GLY A 137 -17.48 -6.91 -12.03
C GLY A 137 -16.31 -5.95 -12.24
N HIS A 138 -16.43 -5.18 -13.29
CA HIS A 138 -15.46 -4.19 -13.75
C HIS A 138 -16.17 -2.91 -14.15
N TYR A 139 -15.52 -1.76 -13.98
CA TYR A 139 -16.00 -0.48 -14.52
C TYR A 139 -15.79 -0.42 -16.03
N ASP A 140 -14.71 -1.03 -16.53
CA ASP A 140 -14.42 -1.23 -17.94
C ASP A 140 -14.52 -2.72 -18.25
N SER A 141 -15.61 -3.16 -18.86
CA SER A 141 -15.86 -4.57 -19.15
C SER A 141 -14.85 -5.17 -20.13
N LYS A 142 -14.17 -4.33 -20.93
CA LYS A 142 -13.19 -4.76 -21.94
C LYS A 142 -11.78 -4.78 -21.40
N ASN A 143 -11.37 -3.75 -20.64
CA ASN A 143 -10.00 -3.53 -20.22
C ASN A 143 -9.83 -3.56 -18.71
N GLY A 144 -10.84 -3.99 -17.95
CA GLY A 144 -10.79 -4.12 -16.50
C GLY A 144 -9.53 -4.87 -16.04
N ILE A 145 -8.95 -4.42 -14.95
CA ILE A 145 -7.69 -4.96 -14.43
C ILE A 145 -7.87 -6.39 -13.96
N LYS A 146 -6.99 -7.28 -14.42
CA LYS A 146 -6.99 -8.70 -14.05
C LYS A 146 -5.67 -9.12 -13.44
N ILE A 147 -5.76 -9.98 -12.44
CA ILE A 147 -4.60 -10.66 -11.86
C ILE A 147 -4.53 -12.05 -12.51
N GLU A 148 -3.47 -12.29 -13.30
CA GLU A 148 -3.29 -13.54 -14.03
C GLU A 148 -1.93 -14.15 -13.67
N ASN A 149 -1.92 -15.35 -13.09
CA ASN A 149 -0.70 -16.05 -12.67
C ASN A 149 0.23 -15.21 -11.79
N GLY A 150 -0.33 -14.45 -10.85
CA GLY A 150 0.43 -13.56 -9.96
C GLY A 150 0.97 -12.29 -10.62
N HIS A 151 0.52 -11.97 -11.82
CA HIS A 151 0.94 -10.78 -12.57
C HIS A 151 -0.24 -9.88 -12.89
N ILE A 152 0.03 -8.59 -12.95
CA ILE A 152 -0.91 -7.56 -13.38
C ILE A 152 -0.33 -6.90 -14.63
N LYS A 153 -1.11 -6.89 -15.71
CA LYS A 153 -0.70 -6.24 -16.95
C LYS A 153 -0.94 -4.74 -16.88
N VAL A 154 0.10 -3.95 -17.14
CA VAL A 154 -0.04 -2.48 -17.20
C VAL A 154 -1.02 -2.11 -18.33
N PRO A 155 -2.11 -1.37 -18.05
CA PRO A 155 -3.07 -0.96 -19.05
C PRO A 155 -2.43 -0.10 -20.14
N LYS A 156 -2.93 -0.23 -21.37
CA LYS A 156 -2.47 0.56 -22.52
C LYS A 156 -3.58 1.50 -22.96
N GLY A 157 -3.22 2.71 -23.36
CA GLY A 157 -4.16 3.70 -23.85
C GLY A 157 -3.91 5.08 -23.27
N LYS A 158 -4.86 5.99 -23.47
CA LYS A 158 -4.77 7.34 -22.92
C LYS A 158 -5.11 7.34 -21.43
N GLY A 159 -4.49 8.22 -20.66
CA GLY A 159 -4.69 8.32 -19.21
C GLY A 159 -4.31 7.02 -18.51
N LEU A 160 -5.20 6.49 -17.68
CA LEU A 160 -5.01 5.22 -16.97
C LEU A 160 -5.22 3.98 -17.87
N GLY A 161 -5.67 4.17 -19.12
CA GLY A 161 -6.01 3.06 -20.02
C GLY A 161 -7.33 2.34 -19.67
N ILE A 162 -8.11 2.90 -18.74
CA ILE A 162 -9.44 2.44 -18.32
C ILE A 162 -10.47 3.44 -18.80
N VAL A 163 -11.53 2.94 -19.42
CA VAL A 163 -12.67 3.75 -19.87
C VAL A 163 -13.94 3.11 -19.29
N PRO A 164 -14.49 3.67 -18.22
CA PRO A 164 -15.72 3.13 -17.62
C PRO A 164 -16.87 3.02 -18.63
N ASP A 165 -17.58 1.90 -18.60
CA ASP A 165 -18.71 1.66 -19.48
C ASP A 165 -19.84 2.67 -19.20
N GLU A 166 -20.54 3.06 -20.26
CA GLU A 166 -21.71 3.93 -20.12
C GLU A 166 -22.73 3.31 -19.15
N GLY A 167 -23.14 4.09 -18.17
CA GLY A 167 -24.14 3.70 -17.21
C GLY A 167 -23.61 3.00 -15.94
N VAL A 168 -22.33 2.78 -15.78
CA VAL A 168 -21.76 2.37 -14.47
C VAL A 168 -22.02 3.45 -13.41
N PHE A 169 -21.96 4.72 -13.80
CA PHE A 169 -22.18 5.89 -12.92
C PHE A 169 -23.54 6.57 -13.19
N ARG A 170 -24.63 5.80 -13.29
CA ARG A 170 -25.96 6.35 -13.62
C ARG A 170 -26.64 7.13 -12.51
N ASN A 171 -26.31 6.84 -11.27
CA ASN A 171 -26.93 7.45 -10.10
C ASN A 171 -25.89 8.31 -9.40
N GLU A 172 -25.87 9.61 -9.73
CA GLU A 172 -25.05 10.56 -9.01
C GLU A 172 -25.51 10.66 -7.56
N VAL A 173 -24.58 10.44 -6.62
CA VAL A 173 -24.84 10.58 -5.19
C VAL A 173 -24.33 11.90 -4.64
N ALA A 174 -23.39 12.57 -5.34
CA ALA A 174 -22.87 13.90 -5.04
C ALA A 174 -22.14 14.49 -6.25
N ILE A 175 -22.20 15.82 -6.37
CA ILE A 175 -21.40 16.64 -7.32
C ILE A 175 -20.59 17.61 -6.46
N TYR A 176 -19.27 17.69 -6.71
CA TYR A 176 -18.35 18.57 -6.00
C TYR A 176 -17.79 19.65 -6.90
#